data_7939a668eb875b8e90e81cf19e8b9b00
#
_entry.id   7939a668eb875b8e90e81cf19e8b9b00
#
_cell.length_a   1.000
_cell.length_b   1.000
_cell.length_c   1.000
_cell.angle_alpha   90.00
_cell.angle_beta   90.00
_cell.angle_gamma   90.00
#
_symmetry.space_group_name_H-M   'P 1'
#
loop_
_entity.id
_entity.type
_entity.pdbx_description
1 polymer ?
#
loop_
_entity_poly.entity_id
_entity_poly.type
_entity_poly.pdbx_seq_one_letter_code
_entity_poly.pdbx_strand_id
1 'polypeptide(L)'
;MNNQETKLASMGPEAPSDSRSAYPGGVNVVALLLAAVCGLVAGAVATYAALRGSRSVPEPPQPSVAEPTSEVLSILSSAYVLLDSSGDVMRASPLAYSYGLVRTTGGDYPRLAHRDLIDIVTQVSRQGGFREQVLTNERNTRSDRNTPTVVSVRVGALSSSRRILVLADDLTNQSRVEETRRDFVANVSHELKTPVGALTLLAETMEDAADDPEAVRRFAGRMQTESRRLSLLVQEIIELSRVQGAQSFADASSVDIDSVVAEAVALNQNLATGHGMTIQSGGTQNLEVFGSSTMLTTALSNLIMNAITYSPPNTLIGVSTRRDNGMVEISVKDEGIGISPENMERIFERFYRVDKARSRATGGTGLGLSIVKHIASNHGGEVTVWSKEGSGSTFTLRIPELADDSPRDLPVHTGE
;
A
#
# COMPACT_ATOMS: atom_id res chain seq x y z
N MET A 1 -25.42 56.04 12.61
CA MET A 1 -26.69 56.71 12.42
C MET A 1 -27.56 56.24 13.52
N ASN A 2 -27.63 57.07 14.46
CA ASN A 2 -28.77 57.83 14.99
C ASN A 2 -29.76 56.97 15.73
N ASN A 3 -30.07 57.22 16.87
CA ASN A 3 -30.31 58.35 17.80
C ASN A 3 -31.39 57.88 18.76
N GLN A 4 -31.08 58.03 19.99
CA GLN A 4 -31.63 59.10 20.86
C GLN A 4 -33.04 58.79 21.37
N GLU A 5 -33.38 58.96 22.49
CA GLU A 5 -33.25 59.88 23.64
C GLU A 5 -34.48 59.70 24.50
N THR A 6 -34.32 59.61 25.79
CA THR A 6 -34.51 60.71 26.74
C THR A 6 -35.96 60.89 27.13
N LYS A 7 -36.39 60.94 28.34
CA LYS A 7 -36.32 61.87 29.45
C LYS A 7 -37.47 61.70 30.42
N LEU A 8 -37.18 61.69 31.64
CA LEU A 8 -37.46 62.67 32.72
C LEU A 8 -38.88 62.75 33.30
N ALA A 9 -38.90 62.57 34.59
CA ALA A 9 -39.23 63.51 35.70
C ALA A 9 -40.72 63.52 36.05
N SER A 10 -41.19 63.65 37.20
CA SER A 10 -40.76 64.18 38.50
C SER A 10 -41.95 64.22 39.45
N MET A 11 -41.63 64.36 40.73
CA MET A 11 -42.40 64.99 41.83
C MET A 11 -43.51 64.21 42.52
N GLY A 12 -43.22 64.00 43.80
CA GLY A 12 -44.18 63.77 44.86
C GLY A 12 -45.01 65.04 45.21
N PRO A 13 -45.61 65.18 46.29
CA PRO A 13 -45.26 64.72 47.68
C PRO A 13 -46.48 64.31 48.56
N GLU A 14 -46.15 64.07 49.80
CA GLU A 14 -46.95 64.29 51.05
C GLU A 14 -47.70 63.13 51.69
N ALA A 15 -47.23 62.84 52.88
CA ALA A 15 -47.91 62.11 53.96
C ALA A 15 -49.00 63.05 54.64
N PRO A 16 -49.88 62.52 55.44
CA PRO A 16 -49.49 62.13 56.78
C PRO A 16 -50.30 61.01 57.46
N SER A 17 -49.63 60.47 58.51
CA SER A 17 -50.11 60.01 59.85
C SER A 17 -51.46 59.31 59.95
N ASP A 18 -51.57 58.18 60.53
CA ASP A 18 -51.80 57.98 61.99
C ASP A 18 -51.87 56.48 62.37
N SER A 19 -51.18 56.27 63.42
CA SER A 19 -51.29 55.34 64.55
C SER A 19 -52.28 54.18 64.50
N ARG A 20 -51.80 53.07 64.89
CA ARG A 20 -52.16 52.22 66.05
C ARG A 20 -52.21 50.70 65.76
N SER A 21 -51.49 50.08 66.63
CA SER A 21 -51.86 48.86 67.37
C SER A 21 -51.41 47.51 66.78
N ALA A 22 -50.43 47.00 67.49
CA ALA A 22 -49.93 45.63 67.53
C ALA A 22 -51.05 44.61 67.83
N TYR A 23 -50.91 43.46 67.20
CA TYR A 23 -51.10 42.13 67.85
C TYR A 23 -50.26 41.08 67.11
N PRO A 24 -49.70 40.11 67.85
CA PRO A 24 -48.69 39.23 67.37
C PRO A 24 -49.28 37.95 66.77
N GLY A 25 -48.58 37.38 65.85
CA GLY A 25 -48.49 35.95 65.71
C GLY A 25 -49.63 35.23 64.96
N GLY A 26 -49.77 35.52 63.68
CA GLY A 26 -50.35 34.58 62.77
C GLY A 26 -49.19 33.80 62.12
N VAL A 27 -48.86 32.58 62.60
CA VAL A 27 -47.96 31.68 61.90
C VAL A 27 -48.56 31.43 60.55
N ASN A 28 -47.93 31.94 59.48
CA ASN A 28 -48.43 31.83 58.12
C ASN A 28 -48.33 30.39 57.69
N VAL A 29 -49.39 29.64 57.92
CA VAL A 29 -49.49 28.17 57.62
C VAL A 29 -49.07 27.88 56.20
N VAL A 30 -49.29 28.81 55.28
CA VAL A 30 -48.81 28.74 53.88
C VAL A 30 -47.28 28.78 53.79
N ALA A 31 -46.63 29.64 54.61
CA ALA A 31 -45.18 29.73 54.65
C ALA A 31 -44.52 28.46 55.26
N LEU A 32 -45.18 27.86 56.29
CA LEU A 32 -44.76 26.61 56.86
C LEU A 32 -44.94 25.43 55.91
N LEU A 33 -46.04 25.38 55.18
CA LEU A 33 -46.28 24.38 54.14
C LEU A 33 -45.30 24.51 52.96
N LEU A 34 -44.98 25.74 52.54
CA LEU A 34 -43.99 25.97 51.48
C LEU A 34 -42.57 25.56 51.99
N ALA A 35 -42.19 25.86 53.21
CA ALA A 35 -40.92 25.46 53.77
C ALA A 35 -40.83 23.92 53.90
N ALA A 36 -41.91 23.25 54.27
CA ALA A 36 -41.97 21.79 54.39
C ALA A 36 -41.85 21.12 52.98
N VAL A 37 -42.51 21.67 51.97
CA VAL A 37 -42.42 21.19 50.57
C VAL A 37 -41.02 21.43 50.04
N CYS A 38 -40.40 22.61 50.25
CA CYS A 38 -39.03 22.86 49.82
C CYS A 38 -38.02 21.94 50.55
N GLY A 39 -38.21 21.67 51.83
CA GLY A 39 -37.40 20.71 52.59
C GLY A 39 -37.51 19.27 52.06
N LEU A 40 -38.74 18.84 51.73
CA LEU A 40 -38.98 17.51 51.11
C LEU A 40 -38.34 17.39 49.70
N VAL A 41 -38.48 18.42 48.90
CA VAL A 41 -37.87 18.44 47.55
C VAL A 41 -36.34 18.47 47.66
N ALA A 42 -35.78 19.31 48.54
CA ALA A 42 -34.33 19.33 48.77
C ALA A 42 -33.78 18.02 49.34
N GLY A 43 -34.52 17.40 50.27
CA GLY A 43 -34.19 16.06 50.80
C GLY A 43 -34.26 14.97 49.74
N ALA A 44 -35.29 14.98 48.88
CA ALA A 44 -35.44 14.03 47.80
C ALA A 44 -34.32 14.17 46.73
N VAL A 45 -33.95 15.43 46.39
CA VAL A 45 -32.84 15.70 45.46
C VAL A 45 -31.49 15.29 46.05
N ALA A 46 -31.28 15.57 47.38
CA ALA A 46 -30.05 15.17 48.07
C ALA A 46 -29.94 13.64 48.17
N THR A 47 -31.06 12.95 48.47
CA THR A 47 -31.09 11.46 48.54
C THR A 47 -30.89 10.85 47.12
N TYR A 48 -31.53 11.43 46.12
CA TYR A 48 -31.34 11.01 44.73
C TYR A 48 -29.91 11.24 44.24
N ALA A 49 -29.30 12.38 44.59
CA ALA A 49 -27.91 12.67 44.29
C ALA A 49 -26.94 11.72 45.04
N ALA A 50 -27.20 11.42 46.29
CA ALA A 50 -26.44 10.45 47.08
C ALA A 50 -26.56 9.04 46.56
N LEU A 51 -27.76 8.60 46.15
CA LEU A 51 -27.99 7.29 45.52
C LEU A 51 -27.41 7.18 44.11
N ARG A 52 -27.31 8.30 43.39
CA ARG A 52 -26.64 8.36 42.09
C ARG A 52 -25.12 8.44 42.19
N GLY A 53 -24.62 9.15 43.21
CA GLY A 53 -23.17 9.26 43.53
C GLY A 53 -22.58 7.96 44.10
N SER A 54 -23.40 7.09 44.68
CA SER A 54 -22.95 5.80 45.22
C SER A 54 -22.93 4.64 44.17
N ARG A 55 -23.27 4.94 42.94
CA ARG A 55 -23.01 4.03 41.81
C ARG A 55 -21.70 4.41 41.11
N SER A 56 -20.64 4.70 41.85
CA SER A 56 -19.29 4.38 41.37
C SER A 56 -19.25 2.85 41.35
N VAL A 57 -19.47 2.27 40.16
CA VAL A 57 -19.04 0.92 39.88
C VAL A 57 -17.58 0.86 40.33
N PRO A 58 -17.18 0.00 41.27
CA PRO A 58 -15.79 -0.16 41.60
C PRO A 58 -15.09 -0.46 40.29
N GLU A 59 -14.20 0.43 39.85
CA GLU A 59 -13.31 0.13 38.71
C GLU A 59 -12.62 -1.17 39.12
N PRO A 60 -12.81 -2.27 38.35
CA PRO A 60 -12.22 -3.53 38.73
C PRO A 60 -10.73 -3.28 38.88
N PRO A 61 -10.06 -3.83 39.90
CA PRO A 61 -8.65 -3.60 40.14
C PRO A 61 -7.92 -3.94 38.85
N GLN A 62 -7.39 -2.92 38.16
CA GLN A 62 -6.54 -3.16 37.00
C GLN A 62 -5.37 -3.97 37.56
N PRO A 63 -5.16 -5.22 37.05
CA PRO A 63 -4.07 -6.03 37.54
C PRO A 63 -2.77 -5.29 37.28
N SER A 64 -2.17 -4.72 38.31
CA SER A 64 -0.93 -3.95 38.22
C SER A 64 0.18 -4.90 37.77
N VAL A 65 0.61 -4.75 36.54
CA VAL A 65 1.86 -5.34 36.07
C VAL A 65 2.97 -4.60 36.83
N ALA A 66 3.89 -5.34 37.48
CA ALA A 66 5.01 -4.73 38.19
C ALA A 66 5.74 -3.75 37.24
N GLU A 67 6.03 -2.55 37.73
CA GLU A 67 6.63 -1.45 36.93
C GLU A 67 7.79 -1.88 36.01
N PRO A 68 8.76 -2.72 36.47
CA PRO A 68 9.86 -3.16 35.59
C PRO A 68 9.38 -3.98 34.36
N THR A 69 8.35 -4.79 34.52
CA THR A 69 7.80 -5.59 33.40
C THR A 69 7.08 -4.72 32.39
N SER A 70 6.40 -3.67 32.85
CA SER A 70 5.74 -2.69 32.00
C SER A 70 6.72 -1.90 31.15
N GLU A 71 7.85 -1.54 31.73
CA GLU A 71 8.91 -0.77 31.07
C GLU A 71 9.58 -1.60 29.96
N VAL A 72 9.95 -2.85 30.26
CA VAL A 72 10.50 -3.78 29.24
C VAL A 72 9.53 -4.00 28.09
N LEU A 73 8.23 -4.21 28.38
CA LEU A 73 7.22 -4.41 27.33
C LEU A 73 7.02 -3.15 26.46
N SER A 74 7.26 -1.95 26.99
CA SER A 74 7.12 -0.70 26.24
C SER A 74 8.26 -0.47 25.22
N ILE A 75 9.41 -1.06 25.45
CA ILE A 75 10.60 -0.96 24.57
C ILE A 75 10.55 -1.99 23.43
N LEU A 76 9.75 -3.05 23.57
CA LEU A 76 9.61 -4.05 22.52
C LEU A 76 8.96 -3.45 21.27
N SER A 77 9.61 -3.60 20.14
CA SER A 77 9.07 -3.26 18.83
C SER A 77 8.00 -4.24 18.35
N SER A 78 7.94 -5.44 18.94
CA SER A 78 6.93 -6.47 18.66
C SER A 78 5.60 -6.15 19.33
N ALA A 79 4.51 -6.54 18.70
CA ALA A 79 3.20 -6.54 19.36
C ALA A 79 3.21 -7.54 20.53
N TYR A 80 2.58 -7.19 21.65
CA TYR A 80 2.46 -8.11 22.79
C TYR A 80 1.04 -8.19 23.34
N VAL A 81 0.70 -9.36 23.90
CA VAL A 81 -0.49 -9.57 24.71
C VAL A 81 -0.10 -10.33 25.97
N LEU A 82 -0.42 -9.79 27.13
CA LEU A 82 -0.22 -10.44 28.41
C LEU A 82 -1.57 -10.99 28.87
N LEU A 83 -1.62 -12.28 29.15
CA LEU A 83 -2.80 -13.00 29.60
C LEU A 83 -2.60 -13.50 31.04
N ASP A 84 -3.69 -13.65 31.75
CA ASP A 84 -3.71 -14.35 33.04
C ASP A 84 -3.75 -15.88 32.85
N SER A 85 -3.84 -16.62 33.96
CA SER A 85 -3.93 -18.09 33.97
C SER A 85 -5.22 -18.64 33.36
N SER A 86 -6.28 -17.82 33.25
CA SER A 86 -7.56 -18.16 32.62
C SER A 86 -7.56 -17.91 31.12
N GLY A 87 -6.57 -17.16 30.61
CA GLY A 87 -6.50 -16.76 29.20
C GLY A 87 -7.15 -15.41 28.91
N ASP A 88 -7.53 -14.66 29.95
CA ASP A 88 -8.10 -13.34 29.80
C ASP A 88 -6.99 -12.29 29.59
N VAL A 89 -7.28 -11.30 28.76
CA VAL A 89 -6.31 -10.27 28.38
C VAL A 89 -6.14 -9.27 29.52
N MET A 90 -4.98 -9.28 30.16
CA MET A 90 -4.58 -8.31 31.17
C MET A 90 -4.07 -7.02 30.54
N ARG A 91 -3.29 -7.13 29.49
CA ARG A 91 -2.69 -5.99 28.77
C ARG A 91 -2.37 -6.36 27.33
N ALA A 92 -2.57 -5.44 26.41
CA ALA A 92 -2.19 -5.60 25.01
C ALA A 92 -1.59 -4.31 24.46
N SER A 93 -0.61 -4.43 23.58
CA SER A 93 -0.03 -3.28 22.88
C SER A 93 -1.00 -2.77 21.80
N PRO A 94 -0.92 -1.48 21.39
CA PRO A 94 -1.71 -0.97 20.27
C PRO A 94 -1.51 -1.77 18.98
N LEU A 95 -0.30 -2.29 18.73
CA LEU A 95 0.02 -3.15 17.62
C LEU A 95 -0.75 -4.49 17.64
N ALA A 96 -1.02 -5.05 18.82
CA ALA A 96 -1.80 -6.29 18.93
C ALA A 96 -3.26 -6.11 18.46
N TYR A 97 -3.82 -4.92 18.66
CA TYR A 97 -5.13 -4.56 18.12
C TYR A 97 -5.07 -4.33 16.60
N SER A 98 -4.03 -3.66 16.10
CA SER A 98 -3.86 -3.42 14.66
C SER A 98 -3.64 -4.73 13.88
N TYR A 99 -2.96 -5.72 14.47
CA TYR A 99 -2.79 -7.04 13.89
C TYR A 99 -4.03 -7.93 14.04
N GLY A 100 -5.07 -7.43 14.73
CA GLY A 100 -6.32 -8.17 14.93
C GLY A 100 -6.22 -9.36 15.87
N LEU A 101 -5.18 -9.39 16.72
CA LEU A 101 -4.98 -10.46 17.70
C LEU A 101 -5.94 -10.30 18.89
N VAL A 102 -6.29 -9.06 19.20
CA VAL A 102 -7.19 -8.69 20.30
C VAL A 102 -8.33 -7.84 19.77
N ARG A 103 -9.53 -8.07 20.30
CA ARG A 103 -10.74 -7.30 19.96
C ARG A 103 -11.49 -6.91 21.22
N THR A 104 -12.03 -5.69 21.22
CA THR A 104 -12.97 -5.21 22.23
C THR A 104 -14.35 -5.08 21.56
N THR A 105 -15.36 -5.75 22.09
CA THR A 105 -16.71 -5.73 21.54
C THR A 105 -17.65 -5.08 22.57
N GLY A 106 -18.30 -3.97 22.19
CA GLY A 106 -19.46 -3.42 22.91
C GLY A 106 -19.32 -3.02 24.39
N GLY A 107 -18.12 -2.59 24.84
CA GLY A 107 -17.88 -2.18 26.23
C GLY A 107 -17.40 -3.31 27.14
N ASP A 108 -17.16 -4.49 26.61
CA ASP A 108 -16.57 -5.64 27.27
C ASP A 108 -15.03 -5.55 27.35
N TYR A 109 -14.46 -6.43 28.19
CA TYR A 109 -13.03 -6.59 28.30
C TYR A 109 -12.40 -7.07 26.98
N PRO A 110 -11.14 -6.68 26.70
CA PRO A 110 -10.42 -7.15 25.51
C PRO A 110 -10.27 -8.68 25.55
N ARG A 111 -10.52 -9.33 24.40
CA ARG A 111 -10.40 -10.78 24.24
C ARG A 111 -9.55 -11.12 23.02
N LEU A 112 -8.92 -12.28 23.03
CA LEU A 112 -8.24 -12.81 21.87
C LEU A 112 -9.26 -13.00 20.73
N ALA A 113 -8.89 -12.55 19.53
CA ALA A 113 -9.81 -12.53 18.38
C ALA A 113 -9.56 -13.68 17.40
N HIS A 114 -8.36 -14.28 17.40
CA HIS A 114 -7.97 -15.32 16.46
C HIS A 114 -8.10 -16.71 17.07
N ARG A 115 -8.81 -17.61 16.40
CA ARG A 115 -9.12 -18.96 16.93
C ARG A 115 -7.86 -19.77 17.18
N ASP A 116 -6.95 -19.82 16.20
CA ASP A 116 -5.71 -20.59 16.32
C ASP A 116 -4.83 -20.06 17.46
N LEU A 117 -4.82 -18.72 17.71
CA LEU A 117 -4.13 -18.14 18.85
C LEU A 117 -4.72 -18.61 20.17
N ILE A 118 -6.04 -18.69 20.28
CA ILE A 118 -6.73 -19.19 21.47
C ILE A 118 -6.33 -20.65 21.73
N ASP A 119 -6.28 -21.47 20.67
CA ASP A 119 -5.89 -22.89 20.78
C ASP A 119 -4.45 -23.04 21.26
N ILE A 120 -3.51 -22.25 20.71
CA ILE A 120 -2.10 -22.24 21.15
C ILE A 120 -1.98 -21.80 22.61
N VAL A 121 -2.66 -20.72 23.00
CA VAL A 121 -2.65 -20.20 24.37
C VAL A 121 -3.19 -21.26 25.33
N THR A 122 -4.28 -21.94 24.98
CA THR A 122 -4.86 -23.03 25.78
C THR A 122 -3.89 -24.19 25.93
N GLN A 123 -3.18 -24.55 24.87
CA GLN A 123 -2.19 -25.62 24.90
C GLN A 123 -0.99 -25.26 25.79
N VAL A 124 -0.46 -24.04 25.64
CA VAL A 124 0.66 -23.53 26.46
C VAL A 124 0.25 -23.41 27.93
N SER A 125 -0.99 -22.97 28.22
CA SER A 125 -1.52 -22.90 29.58
C SER A 125 -1.54 -24.25 30.28
N ARG A 126 -1.85 -25.33 29.55
CA ARG A 126 -1.96 -26.69 30.10
C ARG A 126 -0.64 -27.43 30.19
N GLN A 127 0.22 -27.27 29.18
CA GLN A 127 1.46 -28.04 29.01
C GLN A 127 2.69 -27.26 29.45
N GLY A 128 2.56 -25.93 29.61
CA GLY A 128 3.72 -25.04 29.79
C GLY A 128 4.55 -24.91 28.52
N GLY A 129 5.75 -24.32 28.67
CA GLY A 129 6.71 -24.21 27.59
C GLY A 129 6.45 -23.05 26.63
N PHE A 130 6.87 -23.22 25.40
CA PHE A 130 6.90 -22.20 24.36
C PHE A 130 6.37 -22.80 23.05
N ARG A 131 5.64 -21.98 22.29
CA ARG A 131 5.13 -22.32 20.95
C ARG A 131 5.27 -21.13 20.02
N GLU A 132 5.58 -21.43 18.77
CA GLU A 132 5.63 -20.44 17.69
C GLU A 132 4.77 -20.91 16.54
N GLN A 133 4.00 -20.01 15.97
CA GLN A 133 3.14 -20.27 14.82
C GLN A 133 2.93 -19.01 13.99
N VAL A 134 2.77 -19.17 12.68
CA VAL A 134 2.39 -18.10 11.76
C VAL A 134 0.86 -18.10 11.63
N LEU A 135 0.26 -16.95 11.84
CA LEU A 135 -1.16 -16.71 11.71
C LEU A 135 -1.43 -15.79 10.52
N THR A 136 -2.46 -16.09 9.75
CA THR A 136 -2.94 -15.22 8.68
C THR A 136 -4.28 -14.62 9.08
N ASN A 137 -4.36 -13.31 9.16
CA ASN A 137 -5.59 -12.60 9.49
C ASN A 137 -6.18 -11.95 8.24
N GLU A 138 -7.26 -12.52 7.72
CA GLU A 138 -7.96 -12.04 6.52
C GLU A 138 -8.83 -10.80 6.77
N ARG A 139 -9.08 -10.43 8.05
CA ARG A 139 -10.04 -9.38 8.44
C ARG A 139 -9.37 -8.18 9.09
N ASN A 140 -8.49 -7.49 8.39
CA ASN A 140 -8.05 -6.18 8.87
C ASN A 140 -8.95 -5.07 8.30
N THR A 141 -10.08 -4.81 8.98
CA THR A 141 -11.13 -3.83 8.58
C THR A 141 -10.69 -2.36 8.68
N ARG A 142 -9.45 -2.06 9.05
CA ARG A 142 -8.93 -0.69 9.17
C ARG A 142 -7.97 -0.27 8.06
N SER A 143 -7.57 -1.18 7.21
CA SER A 143 -6.80 -0.84 6.02
C SER A 143 -7.73 -0.89 4.81
N ASP A 144 -7.77 0.18 4.04
CA ASP A 144 -8.50 0.33 2.77
C ASP A 144 -8.00 -0.67 1.69
N ARG A 145 -7.05 -1.52 2.05
CA ARG A 145 -6.51 -2.62 1.26
C ARG A 145 -6.93 -3.94 1.91
N ASN A 146 -7.76 -4.67 1.20
CA ASN A 146 -8.25 -6.03 1.50
C ASN A 146 -7.10 -7.07 1.50
N THR A 147 -5.96 -6.75 2.11
CA THR A 147 -4.76 -7.59 2.13
C THR A 147 -4.63 -8.27 3.49
N PRO A 148 -4.48 -9.61 3.51
CA PRO A 148 -4.30 -10.35 4.74
C PRO A 148 -3.01 -9.93 5.45
N THR A 149 -3.06 -9.82 6.77
CA THR A 149 -1.89 -9.59 7.61
C THR A 149 -1.33 -10.94 8.05
N VAL A 150 -0.05 -11.18 7.80
CA VAL A 150 0.67 -12.39 8.21
C VAL A 150 1.51 -12.07 9.44
N VAL A 151 1.23 -12.74 10.56
CA VAL A 151 1.88 -12.45 11.84
C VAL A 151 2.50 -13.72 12.40
N SER A 152 3.79 -13.68 12.77
CA SER A 152 4.41 -14.74 13.58
C SER A 152 4.08 -14.48 15.04
N VAL A 153 3.45 -15.45 15.71
CA VAL A 153 3.14 -15.37 17.13
C VAL A 153 4.00 -16.35 17.92
N ARG A 154 4.59 -15.87 19.00
CA ARG A 154 5.33 -16.64 19.98
C ARG A 154 4.60 -16.60 21.31
N VAL A 155 4.14 -17.74 21.79
CA VAL A 155 3.36 -17.87 23.02
C VAL A 155 4.17 -18.61 24.05
N GLY A 156 4.36 -18.01 25.22
CA GLY A 156 5.16 -18.62 26.30
C GLY A 156 4.51 -18.43 27.66
N ALA A 157 4.58 -19.48 28.51
CA ALA A 157 4.16 -19.41 29.89
C ALA A 157 5.29 -18.82 30.77
N LEU A 158 4.95 -17.78 31.55
CA LEU A 158 5.87 -17.16 32.51
C LEU A 158 5.80 -17.92 33.84
N SER A 159 6.80 -18.72 34.09
CA SER A 159 6.85 -19.66 35.24
C SER A 159 6.68 -18.98 36.61
N SER A 160 7.13 -17.73 36.75
CA SER A 160 7.07 -17.00 38.01
C SER A 160 5.70 -16.42 38.37
N SER A 161 4.80 -16.25 37.40
CA SER A 161 3.56 -15.48 37.60
C SER A 161 2.29 -16.19 37.13
N ARG A 162 2.38 -17.42 36.63
CA ARG A 162 1.26 -18.11 35.96
C ARG A 162 0.59 -17.29 34.86
N ARG A 163 1.35 -16.40 34.22
CA ARG A 163 0.89 -15.55 33.12
C ARG A 163 1.37 -16.12 31.80
N ILE A 164 0.69 -15.78 30.73
CA ILE A 164 1.07 -16.15 29.37
C ILE A 164 1.41 -14.87 28.62
N LEU A 165 2.59 -14.84 27.99
CA LEU A 165 3.01 -13.77 27.12
C LEU A 165 2.90 -14.24 25.68
N VAL A 166 2.20 -13.45 24.87
CA VAL A 166 2.15 -13.56 23.43
C VAL A 166 2.97 -12.42 22.86
N LEU A 167 3.98 -12.72 22.05
CA LEU A 167 4.70 -11.76 21.23
C LEU A 167 4.32 -12.00 19.78
N ALA A 168 4.21 -10.93 19.00
CA ALA A 168 3.82 -11.03 17.61
C ALA A 168 4.59 -10.05 16.73
N ASP A 169 5.13 -10.57 15.63
CA ASP A 169 5.91 -9.84 14.64
C ASP A 169 5.20 -9.86 13.30
N ASP A 170 5.14 -8.72 12.62
CA ASP A 170 4.54 -8.61 11.30
C ASP A 170 5.48 -9.19 10.22
N LEU A 171 5.07 -10.29 9.63
CA LEU A 171 5.75 -10.94 8.52
C LEU A 171 5.09 -10.64 7.16
N THR A 172 4.13 -9.74 7.09
CA THR A 172 3.32 -9.51 5.88
C THR A 172 4.19 -9.17 4.68
N ASN A 173 5.14 -8.26 4.82
CA ASN A 173 6.05 -7.91 3.73
C ASN A 173 6.99 -9.05 3.36
N GLN A 174 7.55 -9.75 4.34
CA GLN A 174 8.44 -10.89 4.10
C GLN A 174 7.68 -12.04 3.41
N SER A 175 6.47 -12.35 3.87
CA SER A 175 5.61 -13.36 3.26
C SER A 175 5.27 -13.03 1.81
N ARG A 176 4.93 -11.77 1.52
CA ARG A 176 4.66 -11.30 0.14
C ARG A 176 5.86 -11.43 -0.78
N VAL A 177 7.04 -11.07 -0.29
CA VAL A 177 8.27 -11.21 -1.08
C VAL A 177 8.54 -12.68 -1.39
N GLU A 178 8.37 -13.57 -0.40
CA GLU A 178 8.58 -15.00 -0.59
C GLU A 178 7.52 -15.64 -1.50
N GLU A 179 6.25 -15.25 -1.36
CA GLU A 179 5.17 -15.67 -2.25
C GLU A 179 5.43 -15.22 -3.70
N THR A 180 5.76 -13.95 -3.89
CA THR A 180 6.12 -13.40 -5.21
C THR A 180 7.31 -14.13 -5.83
N ARG A 181 8.29 -14.55 -4.99
CA ARG A 181 9.46 -15.32 -5.44
C ARG A 181 9.06 -16.75 -5.86
N ARG A 182 8.20 -17.43 -5.09
CA ARG A 182 7.70 -18.76 -5.43
C ARG A 182 6.90 -18.74 -6.73
N ASP A 183 5.99 -17.77 -6.87
CA ASP A 183 5.18 -17.59 -8.06
C ASP A 183 6.06 -17.30 -9.28
N PHE A 184 7.10 -16.50 -9.12
CA PHE A 184 8.08 -16.26 -10.17
C PHE A 184 8.75 -17.55 -10.64
N VAL A 185 9.30 -18.37 -9.72
CA VAL A 185 9.96 -19.64 -10.07
C VAL A 185 8.99 -20.62 -10.74
N ALA A 186 7.75 -20.70 -10.24
CA ALA A 186 6.72 -21.56 -10.82
C ALA A 186 6.38 -21.11 -12.26
N ASN A 187 6.17 -19.79 -12.46
CA ASN A 187 5.84 -19.24 -13.76
C ASN A 187 7.00 -19.38 -14.77
N VAL A 188 8.24 -19.13 -14.35
CA VAL A 188 9.45 -19.38 -15.16
C VAL A 188 9.50 -20.83 -15.63
N SER A 189 9.29 -21.77 -14.69
CA SER A 189 9.31 -23.19 -15.00
C SER A 189 8.22 -23.57 -16.04
N HIS A 190 7.03 -23.01 -15.91
CA HIS A 190 5.93 -23.23 -16.85
C HIS A 190 6.21 -22.62 -18.23
N GLU A 191 6.70 -21.37 -18.28
CA GLU A 191 6.98 -20.68 -19.55
C GLU A 191 8.21 -21.25 -20.27
N LEU A 192 9.15 -21.90 -19.57
CA LEU A 192 10.26 -22.64 -20.18
C LEU A 192 9.84 -24.04 -20.66
N LYS A 193 8.98 -24.75 -19.92
CA LYS A 193 8.57 -26.13 -20.27
C LYS A 193 7.82 -26.19 -21.60
N THR A 194 6.99 -25.20 -21.90
CA THR A 194 6.17 -25.15 -23.11
C THR A 194 7.02 -25.10 -24.40
N PRO A 195 7.96 -24.12 -24.56
CA PRO A 195 8.79 -24.09 -25.78
C PRO A 195 9.73 -25.28 -25.89
N VAL A 196 10.28 -25.79 -24.77
CA VAL A 196 11.13 -26.97 -24.77
C VAL A 196 10.35 -28.20 -25.28
N GLY A 197 9.12 -28.41 -24.78
CA GLY A 197 8.26 -29.51 -25.26
C GLY A 197 7.88 -29.36 -26.73
N ALA A 198 7.63 -28.12 -27.19
CA ALA A 198 7.35 -27.85 -28.60
C ALA A 198 8.58 -28.16 -29.51
N LEU A 199 9.78 -27.77 -29.07
CA LEU A 199 11.03 -28.07 -29.78
C LEU A 199 11.27 -29.58 -29.87
N THR A 200 11.06 -30.33 -28.78
CA THR A 200 11.19 -31.80 -28.77
C THR A 200 10.22 -32.45 -29.77
N LEU A 201 8.94 -32.06 -29.72
CA LEU A 201 7.92 -32.62 -30.64
C LEU A 201 8.22 -32.26 -32.10
N LEU A 202 8.69 -31.04 -32.37
CA LEU A 202 9.07 -30.64 -33.75
C LEU A 202 10.27 -31.43 -34.23
N ALA A 203 11.25 -31.77 -33.38
CA ALA A 203 12.39 -32.60 -33.74
C ALA A 203 11.96 -34.03 -34.06
N GLU A 204 11.14 -34.67 -33.21
CA GLU A 204 10.56 -35.99 -33.48
C GLU A 204 9.77 -36.01 -34.78
N THR A 205 8.92 -34.98 -35.01
CA THR A 205 8.13 -34.87 -36.25
C THR A 205 9.01 -34.69 -37.50
N MET A 206 10.17 -34.03 -37.36
CA MET A 206 11.13 -33.89 -38.47
C MET A 206 11.82 -35.23 -38.80
N GLU A 207 12.14 -36.05 -37.80
CA GLU A 207 12.67 -37.39 -38.02
C GLU A 207 11.68 -38.28 -38.77
N ASP A 208 10.41 -38.26 -38.39
CA ASP A 208 9.33 -39.01 -39.04
C ASP A 208 9.06 -38.53 -40.48
N ALA A 209 9.32 -37.25 -40.76
CA ALA A 209 9.11 -36.63 -42.07
C ALA A 209 10.41 -36.52 -42.90
N ALA A 210 11.45 -37.31 -42.60
CA ALA A 210 12.76 -37.20 -43.24
C ALA A 210 12.74 -37.32 -44.77
N ASP A 211 11.79 -38.05 -45.32
CA ASP A 211 11.61 -38.25 -46.75
C ASP A 211 10.79 -37.12 -47.44
N ASP A 212 10.27 -36.14 -46.67
CA ASP A 212 9.53 -35.00 -47.18
C ASP A 212 10.31 -33.68 -46.92
N PRO A 213 11.10 -33.19 -47.89
CA PRO A 213 11.91 -31.97 -47.71
C PRO A 213 11.10 -30.70 -47.43
N GLU A 214 9.83 -30.62 -47.86
CA GLU A 214 8.97 -29.46 -47.58
C GLU A 214 8.48 -29.47 -46.14
N ALA A 215 8.09 -30.64 -45.63
CA ALA A 215 7.74 -30.82 -44.22
C ALA A 215 8.92 -30.50 -43.31
N VAL A 216 10.12 -31.02 -43.64
CA VAL A 216 11.36 -30.74 -42.89
C VAL A 216 11.64 -29.22 -42.83
N ARG A 217 11.58 -28.50 -43.96
CA ARG A 217 11.80 -27.04 -43.98
C ARG A 217 10.77 -26.28 -43.13
N ARG A 218 9.51 -26.68 -43.20
CA ARG A 218 8.43 -26.07 -42.42
C ARG A 218 8.62 -26.27 -40.93
N PHE A 219 8.97 -27.46 -40.48
CA PHE A 219 9.23 -27.77 -39.08
C PHE A 219 10.53 -27.09 -38.58
N ALA A 220 11.59 -27.06 -39.38
CA ALA A 220 12.82 -26.34 -39.06
C ALA A 220 12.56 -24.83 -38.86
N GLY A 221 11.73 -24.21 -39.69
CA GLY A 221 11.33 -22.81 -39.52
C GLY A 221 10.56 -22.56 -38.25
N ARG A 222 9.68 -23.50 -37.85
CA ARG A 222 8.98 -23.43 -36.56
C ARG A 222 9.93 -23.60 -35.36
N MET A 223 10.88 -24.52 -35.43
CA MET A 223 11.92 -24.71 -34.42
C MET A 223 12.77 -23.44 -34.24
N GLN A 224 13.17 -22.79 -35.33
CA GLN A 224 13.90 -21.51 -35.25
C GLN A 224 13.10 -20.43 -34.53
N THR A 225 11.81 -20.33 -34.81
CA THR A 225 10.91 -19.39 -34.19
C THR A 225 10.79 -19.63 -32.67
N GLU A 226 10.59 -20.90 -32.28
CA GLU A 226 10.46 -21.29 -30.88
C GLU A 226 11.80 -21.15 -30.12
N SER A 227 12.93 -21.44 -30.76
CA SER A 227 14.28 -21.23 -30.20
C SER A 227 14.57 -19.74 -29.92
N ARG A 228 14.22 -18.84 -30.87
CA ARG A 228 14.36 -17.40 -30.67
C ARG A 228 13.51 -16.91 -29.49
N ARG A 229 12.28 -17.41 -29.43
CA ARG A 229 11.38 -17.08 -28.30
C ARG A 229 11.95 -17.52 -26.95
N LEU A 230 12.49 -18.75 -26.88
CA LEU A 230 13.14 -19.26 -25.68
C LEU A 230 14.35 -18.40 -25.28
N SER A 231 15.17 -17.99 -26.27
CA SER A 231 16.32 -17.11 -26.02
C SER A 231 15.90 -15.75 -25.45
N LEU A 232 14.84 -15.14 -25.98
CA LEU A 232 14.30 -13.89 -25.45
C LEU A 232 13.80 -14.04 -24.01
N LEU A 233 13.06 -15.11 -23.72
CA LEU A 233 12.57 -15.39 -22.37
C LEU A 233 13.73 -15.53 -21.37
N VAL A 234 14.78 -16.28 -21.73
CA VAL A 234 15.97 -16.43 -20.88
C VAL A 234 16.65 -15.08 -20.64
N GLN A 235 16.77 -14.27 -21.69
CA GLN A 235 17.37 -12.93 -21.60
C GLN A 235 16.60 -12.01 -20.66
N GLU A 236 15.25 -11.97 -20.75
CA GLU A 236 14.41 -11.19 -19.86
C GLU A 236 14.45 -11.68 -18.39
N ILE A 237 14.58 -13.01 -18.18
CA ILE A 237 14.78 -13.54 -16.82
C ILE A 237 16.10 -13.07 -16.22
N ILE A 238 17.19 -13.10 -17.00
CA ILE A 238 18.50 -12.61 -16.55
C ILE A 238 18.44 -11.12 -16.27
N GLU A 239 17.78 -10.35 -17.11
CA GLU A 239 17.61 -8.90 -16.94
C GLU A 239 16.80 -8.57 -15.69
N LEU A 240 15.66 -9.25 -15.49
CA LEU A 240 14.86 -9.10 -14.27
C LEU A 240 15.67 -9.46 -13.02
N SER A 241 16.49 -10.52 -13.07
CA SER A 241 17.38 -10.91 -11.97
C SER A 241 18.43 -9.82 -11.66
N ARG A 242 19.01 -9.20 -12.69
CA ARG A 242 19.97 -8.08 -12.52
C ARG A 242 19.32 -6.86 -11.89
N VAL A 243 18.13 -6.49 -12.36
CA VAL A 243 17.39 -5.32 -11.84
C VAL A 243 16.94 -5.52 -10.38
N GLN A 244 16.76 -6.76 -9.93
CA GLN A 244 16.41 -7.09 -8.55
C GLN A 244 17.61 -7.23 -7.61
N GLY A 245 18.82 -7.36 -8.12
CA GLY A 245 20.05 -7.52 -7.34
C GLY A 245 20.50 -6.21 -6.67
N ALA A 246 21.15 -6.30 -5.50
CA ALA A 246 21.73 -5.16 -4.79
C ALA A 246 22.81 -4.40 -5.60
N GLN A 247 23.29 -4.97 -6.70
CA GLN A 247 24.29 -4.37 -7.59
C GLN A 247 23.68 -3.42 -8.64
N SER A 248 22.36 -3.22 -8.64
CA SER A 248 21.65 -2.42 -9.64
C SER A 248 22.12 -0.96 -9.74
N PHE A 249 22.77 -0.44 -8.70
CA PHE A 249 23.25 0.96 -8.62
C PHE A 249 24.77 1.11 -8.49
N ALA A 250 25.56 0.04 -8.70
CA ALA A 250 27.02 0.14 -8.63
C ALA A 250 27.61 1.16 -9.62
N ASP A 251 26.91 1.37 -10.76
CA ASP A 251 27.31 2.24 -11.85
C ASP A 251 26.38 3.47 -11.99
N ALA A 252 25.67 3.86 -10.92
CA ALA A 252 24.76 5.03 -10.97
C ALA A 252 25.56 6.33 -11.06
N SER A 253 25.16 7.18 -12.01
CA SER A 253 25.76 8.49 -12.28
C SER A 253 24.70 9.47 -12.78
N SER A 254 25.10 10.71 -13.10
CA SER A 254 24.26 11.59 -13.91
C SER A 254 24.05 10.98 -15.29
N VAL A 255 22.81 10.90 -15.72
CA VAL A 255 22.38 10.33 -17.00
C VAL A 255 21.63 11.37 -17.81
N ASP A 256 22.15 11.63 -19.00
CA ASP A 256 21.48 12.46 -20.01
C ASP A 256 20.34 11.66 -20.67
N ILE A 257 19.12 12.16 -20.53
CA ILE A 257 17.92 11.51 -21.06
C ILE A 257 17.85 11.57 -22.58
N ASP A 258 18.42 12.59 -23.21
CA ASP A 258 18.46 12.66 -24.67
C ASP A 258 19.26 11.50 -25.26
N SER A 259 20.37 11.14 -24.61
CA SER A 259 21.19 9.99 -24.99
C SER A 259 20.46 8.66 -24.79
N VAL A 260 19.73 8.49 -23.67
CA VAL A 260 18.90 7.29 -23.39
C VAL A 260 17.81 7.13 -24.45
N VAL A 261 17.13 8.21 -24.80
CA VAL A 261 16.07 8.19 -25.81
C VAL A 261 16.65 7.82 -27.19
N ALA A 262 17.76 8.46 -27.57
CA ALA A 262 18.41 8.20 -28.86
C ALA A 262 18.85 6.73 -28.97
N GLU A 263 19.46 6.17 -27.93
CA GLU A 263 19.90 4.78 -27.91
C GLU A 263 18.71 3.81 -27.97
N ALA A 264 17.66 4.00 -27.14
CA ALA A 264 16.48 3.14 -27.18
C ALA A 264 15.74 3.18 -28.52
N VAL A 265 15.64 4.33 -29.17
CA VAL A 265 15.08 4.48 -30.49
C VAL A 265 15.94 3.73 -31.51
N ALA A 266 17.27 3.89 -31.49
CA ALA A 266 18.19 3.22 -32.41
C ALA A 266 18.09 1.69 -32.29
N LEU A 267 18.02 1.15 -31.08
CA LEU A 267 17.87 -0.30 -30.83
C LEU A 267 16.59 -0.88 -31.45
N ASN A 268 15.52 -0.11 -31.52
CA ASN A 268 14.21 -0.58 -32.01
C ASN A 268 13.89 -0.15 -33.45
N GLN A 269 14.72 0.68 -34.07
CA GLN A 269 14.49 1.26 -35.40
C GLN A 269 14.30 0.19 -36.50
N ASN A 270 15.15 -0.82 -36.51
CA ASN A 270 15.07 -1.90 -37.52
C ASN A 270 13.78 -2.69 -37.40
N LEU A 271 13.34 -2.97 -36.16
CA LEU A 271 12.11 -3.69 -35.89
C LEU A 271 10.88 -2.87 -36.31
N ALA A 272 10.85 -1.58 -35.92
CA ALA A 272 9.77 -0.68 -36.32
C ALA A 272 9.67 -0.55 -37.84
N THR A 273 10.79 -0.36 -38.54
CA THR A 273 10.83 -0.31 -40.01
C THR A 273 10.35 -1.61 -40.65
N GLY A 274 10.72 -2.77 -40.11
CA GLY A 274 10.23 -4.09 -40.56
C GLY A 274 8.71 -4.25 -40.43
N HIS A 275 8.07 -3.53 -39.54
CA HIS A 275 6.60 -3.45 -39.34
C HIS A 275 5.96 -2.26 -40.09
N GLY A 276 6.73 -1.51 -40.89
CA GLY A 276 6.26 -0.27 -41.56
C GLY A 276 5.97 0.88 -40.63
N MET A 277 6.46 0.84 -39.38
CA MET A 277 6.24 1.87 -38.37
C MET A 277 7.35 2.90 -38.34
N THR A 278 7.01 4.11 -37.89
CA THR A 278 7.97 5.20 -37.69
C THR A 278 8.03 5.55 -36.20
N ILE A 279 9.24 5.67 -35.65
CA ILE A 279 9.45 6.17 -34.29
C ILE A 279 9.83 7.66 -34.40
N GLN A 280 9.09 8.52 -33.72
CA GLN A 280 9.40 9.95 -33.63
C GLN A 280 9.71 10.30 -32.18
N SER A 281 10.85 10.95 -31.94
CA SER A 281 11.24 11.45 -30.62
C SER A 281 11.26 12.98 -30.59
N GLY A 282 10.93 13.57 -29.42
CA GLY A 282 10.96 15.00 -29.22
C GLY A 282 10.59 15.39 -27.80
N GLY A 283 10.55 16.68 -27.51
CA GLY A 283 10.18 17.22 -26.20
C GLY A 283 11.24 18.12 -25.61
N THR A 284 11.31 18.19 -24.27
CA THR A 284 12.31 18.99 -23.54
C THR A 284 13.66 18.29 -23.60
N GLN A 285 14.69 19.02 -23.96
CA GLN A 285 16.09 18.56 -24.05
C GLN A 285 16.88 18.92 -22.79
N ASN A 286 18.08 18.32 -22.66
CA ASN A 286 19.01 18.55 -21.55
C ASN A 286 18.37 18.23 -20.19
N LEU A 287 17.65 17.13 -20.12
CA LEU A 287 17.10 16.58 -18.87
C LEU A 287 18.08 15.55 -18.31
N GLU A 288 18.42 15.71 -17.04
CA GLU A 288 19.33 14.79 -16.35
C GLU A 288 18.64 14.13 -15.16
N VAL A 289 18.95 12.85 -14.95
CA VAL A 289 18.51 12.07 -13.78
C VAL A 289 19.69 11.35 -13.15
N PHE A 290 19.59 10.97 -11.88
CA PHE A 290 20.59 10.12 -11.25
C PHE A 290 20.20 8.66 -11.41
N GLY A 291 21.10 7.84 -12.00
CA GLY A 291 20.79 6.43 -12.20
C GLY A 291 21.73 5.69 -13.14
N SER A 292 21.23 4.61 -13.72
CA SER A 292 21.94 3.77 -14.69
C SER A 292 21.39 3.99 -16.10
N SER A 293 22.19 4.53 -17.01
CA SER A 293 21.83 4.73 -18.41
C SER A 293 21.36 3.43 -19.05
N THR A 294 22.08 2.32 -18.85
CA THR A 294 21.73 1.00 -19.40
C THR A 294 20.36 0.54 -18.95
N MET A 295 20.01 0.72 -17.66
CA MET A 295 18.69 0.33 -17.16
C MET A 295 17.59 1.20 -17.74
N LEU A 296 17.80 2.52 -17.82
CA LEU A 296 16.83 3.44 -18.40
C LEU A 296 16.61 3.17 -19.90
N THR A 297 17.70 2.92 -20.65
CA THR A 297 17.62 2.48 -22.05
C THR A 297 16.82 1.18 -22.18
N THR A 298 17.06 0.20 -21.32
CA THR A 298 16.30 -1.04 -21.25
C THR A 298 14.82 -0.80 -20.99
N ALA A 299 14.47 0.03 -20.00
CA ALA A 299 13.09 0.35 -19.69
C ALA A 299 12.38 0.99 -20.90
N LEU A 300 13.01 1.97 -21.50
CA LEU A 300 12.46 2.67 -22.67
C LEU A 300 12.35 1.76 -23.88
N SER A 301 13.35 0.90 -24.13
CA SER A 301 13.32 -0.10 -25.21
C SER A 301 12.16 -1.09 -25.04
N ASN A 302 11.88 -1.56 -23.80
CA ASN A 302 10.73 -2.40 -23.50
C ASN A 302 9.39 -1.70 -23.79
N LEU A 303 9.26 -0.41 -23.47
CA LEU A 303 8.05 0.36 -23.81
C LEU A 303 7.88 0.52 -25.34
N ILE A 304 8.95 0.84 -26.05
CA ILE A 304 8.94 0.97 -27.52
C ILE A 304 8.62 -0.41 -28.18
N MET A 305 9.24 -1.49 -27.71
CA MET A 305 8.96 -2.84 -28.18
C MET A 305 7.48 -3.21 -28.02
N ASN A 306 6.88 -2.88 -26.87
CA ASN A 306 5.44 -3.08 -26.66
C ASN A 306 4.62 -2.27 -27.66
N ALA A 307 4.96 -0.99 -27.87
CA ALA A 307 4.29 -0.15 -28.85
C ALA A 307 4.33 -0.76 -30.26
N ILE A 308 5.49 -1.28 -30.70
CA ILE A 308 5.64 -1.98 -32.00
C ILE A 308 4.79 -3.25 -32.05
N THR A 309 4.80 -4.04 -30.99
CA THR A 309 4.14 -5.35 -30.94
C THR A 309 2.62 -5.25 -30.98
N TYR A 310 2.04 -4.23 -30.35
CA TYR A 310 0.59 -4.10 -30.15
C TYR A 310 -0.08 -3.07 -31.07
N SER A 311 0.69 -2.35 -31.88
CA SER A 311 0.14 -1.41 -32.87
C SER A 311 -0.07 -2.07 -34.24
N PRO A 312 -1.04 -1.58 -35.03
CA PRO A 312 -1.17 -1.96 -36.42
C PRO A 312 0.06 -1.55 -37.25
N PRO A 313 0.35 -2.23 -38.37
CA PRO A 313 1.38 -1.76 -39.30
C PRO A 313 1.10 -0.36 -39.82
N ASN A 314 2.16 0.38 -40.19
CA ASN A 314 2.11 1.74 -40.74
C ASN A 314 1.57 2.79 -39.78
N THR A 315 1.73 2.60 -38.47
CA THR A 315 1.39 3.59 -37.42
C THR A 315 2.62 4.33 -36.92
N LEU A 316 2.37 5.38 -36.12
CA LEU A 316 3.40 6.21 -35.52
C LEU A 316 3.58 5.83 -34.04
N ILE A 317 4.84 5.70 -33.61
CA ILE A 317 5.21 5.59 -32.20
C ILE A 317 5.85 6.90 -31.80
N GLY A 318 5.25 7.60 -30.84
CA GLY A 318 5.75 8.86 -30.30
C GLY A 318 6.54 8.63 -29.01
N VAL A 319 7.79 9.12 -28.93
CA VAL A 319 8.58 9.18 -27.71
C VAL A 319 8.74 10.64 -27.33
N SER A 320 8.28 11.04 -26.16
CA SER A 320 8.37 12.45 -25.75
C SER A 320 8.92 12.59 -24.33
N THR A 321 9.72 13.65 -24.14
CA THR A 321 10.31 14.01 -22.86
C THR A 321 9.74 15.33 -22.37
N ARG A 322 9.49 15.44 -21.07
CA ARG A 322 9.12 16.70 -20.44
C ARG A 322 9.58 16.77 -18.98
N ARG A 323 9.70 17.99 -18.47
CA ARG A 323 9.88 18.26 -17.05
C ARG A 323 8.52 18.56 -16.42
N ASP A 324 8.20 17.90 -15.31
CA ASP A 324 6.99 18.18 -14.55
C ASP A 324 7.25 18.03 -13.04
N ASN A 325 7.13 19.15 -12.30
CA ASN A 325 7.23 19.17 -10.83
C ASN A 325 8.48 18.48 -10.24
N GLY A 326 9.66 18.72 -10.82
CA GLY A 326 10.92 18.13 -10.39
C GLY A 326 11.09 16.65 -10.78
N MET A 327 10.25 16.18 -11.70
CA MET A 327 10.34 14.88 -12.33
C MET A 327 10.63 15.03 -13.82
N VAL A 328 11.43 14.13 -14.34
CA VAL A 328 11.55 13.89 -15.76
C VAL A 328 10.54 12.84 -16.16
N GLU A 329 9.71 13.16 -17.14
CA GLU A 329 8.74 12.25 -17.71
C GLU A 329 9.15 11.86 -19.12
N ILE A 330 9.26 10.55 -19.37
CA ILE A 330 9.52 9.97 -20.69
C ILE A 330 8.28 9.18 -21.07
N SER A 331 7.55 9.63 -22.09
CA SER A 331 6.31 9.03 -22.53
C SER A 331 6.48 8.33 -23.87
N VAL A 332 5.99 7.09 -23.95
CA VAL A 332 5.87 6.33 -25.19
C VAL A 332 4.40 6.19 -25.53
N LYS A 333 3.98 6.75 -26.66
CA LYS A 333 2.61 6.73 -27.18
C LYS A 333 2.53 5.81 -28.37
N ASP A 334 1.54 4.93 -28.38
CA ASP A 334 1.20 4.02 -29.45
C ASP A 334 -0.24 4.23 -29.97
N GLU A 335 -0.49 3.73 -31.16
CA GLU A 335 -1.81 3.67 -31.79
C GLU A 335 -2.35 2.22 -31.82
N GLY A 336 -2.05 1.46 -30.77
CA GLY A 336 -2.37 0.06 -30.65
C GLY A 336 -3.83 -0.23 -30.27
N ILE A 337 -4.04 -1.48 -29.90
CA ILE A 337 -5.37 -1.99 -29.51
C ILE A 337 -5.91 -1.37 -28.22
N GLY A 338 -5.06 -0.70 -27.43
CA GLY A 338 -5.42 -0.19 -26.12
C GLY A 338 -5.57 -1.30 -25.07
N ILE A 339 -5.85 -0.87 -23.83
CA ILE A 339 -5.94 -1.71 -22.64
C ILE A 339 -7.23 -1.39 -21.90
N SER A 340 -7.99 -2.43 -21.53
CA SER A 340 -9.20 -2.24 -20.73
C SER A 340 -8.88 -1.78 -19.30
N PRO A 341 -9.76 -1.01 -18.65
CA PRO A 341 -9.52 -0.47 -17.31
C PRO A 341 -9.20 -1.54 -16.26
N GLU A 342 -9.82 -2.70 -16.36
CA GLU A 342 -9.62 -3.83 -15.44
C GLU A 342 -8.22 -4.45 -15.53
N ASN A 343 -7.50 -4.25 -16.65
CA ASN A 343 -6.19 -4.80 -16.90
C ASN A 343 -5.07 -3.79 -16.59
N MET A 344 -5.35 -2.47 -16.48
CA MET A 344 -4.34 -1.41 -16.36
C MET A 344 -3.41 -1.58 -15.18
N GLU A 345 -3.88 -2.05 -14.03
CA GLU A 345 -3.02 -2.30 -12.88
C GLU A 345 -2.22 -3.59 -13.02
N ARG A 346 -2.82 -4.58 -13.67
CA ARG A 346 -2.28 -5.94 -13.77
C ARG A 346 -1.21 -6.11 -14.84
N ILE A 347 -1.18 -5.27 -15.86
CA ILE A 347 -0.17 -5.37 -16.94
C ILE A 347 1.26 -5.23 -16.44
N PHE A 348 1.48 -4.71 -15.24
CA PHE A 348 2.79 -4.60 -14.58
C PHE A 348 3.12 -5.81 -13.69
N GLU A 349 2.18 -6.78 -13.55
CA GLU A 349 2.45 -8.05 -12.88
C GLU A 349 3.34 -8.93 -13.78
N ARG A 350 4.22 -9.73 -13.17
CA ARG A 350 5.11 -10.64 -13.90
C ARG A 350 4.30 -11.72 -14.60
N PHE A 351 4.63 -12.02 -15.87
CA PHE A 351 3.97 -13.01 -16.73
C PHE A 351 2.49 -12.73 -17.01
N TYR A 352 2.00 -11.53 -16.63
CA TYR A 352 0.64 -11.15 -16.93
C TYR A 352 0.48 -10.81 -18.41
N ARG A 353 -0.60 -11.28 -18.99
CA ARG A 353 -0.94 -11.09 -20.43
C ARG A 353 -2.45 -11.04 -20.55
N VAL A 354 -2.98 -10.01 -21.20
CA VAL A 354 -4.42 -9.81 -21.41
C VAL A 354 -5.00 -10.94 -22.27
N ASP A 355 -4.28 -11.34 -23.34
CA ASP A 355 -4.63 -12.45 -24.21
C ASP A 355 -3.44 -13.40 -24.38
N LYS A 356 -3.51 -14.56 -23.73
CA LYS A 356 -2.46 -15.59 -23.78
C LYS A 356 -2.29 -16.20 -25.17
N ALA A 357 -3.35 -16.28 -25.97
CA ALA A 357 -3.30 -16.91 -27.29
C ALA A 357 -2.63 -15.99 -28.32
N ARG A 358 -3.07 -14.74 -28.40
CA ARG A 358 -2.51 -13.72 -29.30
C ARG A 358 -1.06 -13.39 -28.96
N SER A 359 -0.75 -13.24 -27.69
CA SER A 359 0.60 -12.90 -27.24
C SER A 359 1.61 -14.04 -27.45
N ARG A 360 1.17 -15.33 -27.55
CA ARG A 360 2.06 -16.42 -27.98
C ARG A 360 2.47 -16.26 -29.43
N ALA A 361 1.58 -15.80 -30.26
CA ALA A 361 1.89 -15.56 -31.68
C ALA A 361 2.86 -14.40 -31.89
N THR A 362 2.82 -13.38 -31.01
CA THR A 362 3.70 -12.20 -31.07
C THR A 362 4.98 -12.32 -30.22
N GLY A 363 5.18 -13.47 -29.54
CA GLY A 363 6.41 -13.75 -28.78
C GLY A 363 6.52 -13.05 -27.41
N GLY A 364 5.50 -12.34 -26.95
CA GLY A 364 5.54 -11.65 -25.67
C GLY A 364 5.63 -12.61 -24.48
N THR A 365 6.50 -12.34 -23.53
CA THR A 365 6.75 -13.14 -22.32
C THR A 365 5.93 -12.69 -21.11
N GLY A 366 5.52 -11.42 -21.11
CA GLY A 366 4.86 -10.76 -19.96
C GLY A 366 5.81 -10.30 -18.88
N LEU A 367 7.12 -10.22 -19.16
CA LEU A 367 8.12 -9.70 -18.22
C LEU A 367 8.50 -8.25 -18.49
N GLY A 368 8.44 -7.76 -19.72
CA GLY A 368 8.94 -6.44 -20.10
C GLY A 368 8.39 -5.29 -19.28
N LEU A 369 7.06 -5.19 -19.08
CA LEU A 369 6.46 -4.13 -18.26
C LEU A 369 6.79 -4.26 -16.77
N SER A 370 6.98 -5.46 -16.25
CA SER A 370 7.43 -5.66 -14.88
C SER A 370 8.89 -5.22 -14.69
N ILE A 371 9.74 -5.38 -15.71
CA ILE A 371 11.11 -4.86 -15.75
C ILE A 371 11.07 -3.34 -15.73
N VAL A 372 10.25 -2.70 -16.56
CA VAL A 372 10.07 -1.23 -16.57
C VAL A 372 9.68 -0.72 -15.17
N LYS A 373 8.70 -1.35 -14.52
CA LYS A 373 8.26 -0.98 -13.17
C LYS A 373 9.38 -1.09 -12.14
N HIS A 374 10.18 -2.15 -12.19
CA HIS A 374 11.31 -2.32 -11.29
C HIS A 374 12.40 -1.27 -11.53
N ILE A 375 12.72 -1.00 -12.80
CA ILE A 375 13.69 0.04 -13.14
C ILE A 375 13.23 1.41 -12.66
N ALA A 376 11.96 1.76 -12.89
CA ALA A 376 11.38 3.00 -12.38
C ALA A 376 11.52 3.12 -10.86
N SER A 377 11.10 2.07 -10.13
CA SER A 377 11.17 2.05 -8.66
C SER A 377 12.61 2.13 -8.14
N ASN A 378 13.56 1.47 -8.79
CA ASN A 378 14.97 1.56 -8.43
C ASN A 378 15.52 2.99 -8.59
N HIS A 379 15.03 3.76 -9.55
CA HIS A 379 15.40 5.17 -9.76
C HIS A 379 14.56 6.14 -8.91
N GLY A 380 13.81 5.67 -7.90
CA GLY A 380 12.96 6.51 -7.05
C GLY A 380 11.73 7.08 -7.76
N GLY A 381 11.40 6.52 -8.92
CA GLY A 381 10.30 6.95 -9.77
C GLY A 381 9.18 5.93 -9.88
N GLU A 382 8.33 6.12 -10.87
CA GLU A 382 7.19 5.26 -11.16
C GLU A 382 6.94 5.15 -12.67
N VAL A 383 6.16 4.15 -13.08
CA VAL A 383 5.60 4.06 -14.43
C VAL A 383 4.08 4.09 -14.34
N THR A 384 3.48 4.90 -15.20
CA THR A 384 2.03 5.04 -15.31
C THR A 384 1.57 4.73 -16.73
N VAL A 385 0.28 4.41 -16.89
CA VAL A 385 -0.33 4.15 -18.18
C VAL A 385 -1.66 4.88 -18.29
N TRP A 386 -1.86 5.53 -19.43
CA TRP A 386 -3.15 5.97 -19.89
C TRP A 386 -3.48 5.20 -21.17
N SER A 387 -4.64 4.58 -21.22
CA SER A 387 -5.04 3.80 -22.39
C SER A 387 -6.54 3.80 -22.55
N LYS A 388 -6.97 3.65 -23.81
CA LYS A 388 -8.37 3.46 -24.19
C LYS A 388 -8.43 2.37 -25.26
N GLU A 389 -9.28 1.37 -25.05
CA GLU A 389 -9.47 0.30 -26.04
C GLU A 389 -9.79 0.87 -27.41
N GLY A 390 -9.09 0.34 -28.43
CA GLY A 390 -9.21 0.77 -29.83
C GLY A 390 -8.58 2.13 -30.15
N SER A 391 -7.89 2.79 -29.20
CA SER A 391 -7.31 4.13 -29.39
C SER A 391 -5.83 4.22 -29.01
N GLY A 392 -5.22 3.11 -28.62
CA GLY A 392 -3.82 3.02 -28.21
C GLY A 392 -3.56 3.30 -26.75
N SER A 393 -2.28 3.41 -26.40
CA SER A 393 -1.82 3.62 -25.02
C SER A 393 -0.71 4.67 -24.96
N THR A 394 -0.54 5.25 -23.79
CA THR A 394 0.60 6.11 -23.47
C THR A 394 1.17 5.63 -22.14
N PHE A 395 2.38 5.09 -22.19
CA PHE A 395 3.15 4.73 -21.01
C PHE A 395 4.08 5.86 -20.64
N THR A 396 4.09 6.28 -19.39
CA THR A 396 4.93 7.37 -18.90
C THR A 396 5.83 6.89 -17.78
N LEU A 397 7.14 6.94 -18.00
CA LEU A 397 8.17 6.71 -17.01
C LEU A 397 8.50 8.05 -16.35
N ARG A 398 8.34 8.14 -15.03
CA ARG A 398 8.58 9.34 -14.22
C ARG A 398 9.74 9.09 -13.28
N ILE A 399 10.78 9.89 -13.36
CA ILE A 399 12.02 9.75 -12.57
C ILE A 399 12.37 11.09 -11.96
N PRO A 400 12.84 11.16 -10.70
CA PRO A 400 13.30 12.41 -10.11
C PRO A 400 14.40 13.06 -10.96
N GLU A 401 14.22 14.33 -11.27
CA GLU A 401 15.22 15.12 -11.98
C GLU A 401 16.43 15.33 -11.08
N LEU A 402 17.61 15.23 -11.64
CA LEU A 402 18.82 15.66 -10.94
C LEU A 402 18.75 17.17 -10.77
N ALA A 403 18.63 17.65 -9.52
CA ALA A 403 18.60 19.07 -9.26
C ALA A 403 19.89 19.70 -9.74
N ASP A 404 19.77 20.73 -10.59
CA ASP A 404 20.90 21.58 -10.97
C ASP A 404 21.31 22.38 -9.72
N ASP A 405 22.37 21.93 -9.04
CA ASP A 405 22.93 22.57 -7.85
C ASP A 405 23.78 23.79 -8.21
N SER A 406 23.59 24.35 -9.42
CA SER A 406 24.14 25.63 -9.78
C SER A 406 23.51 26.70 -8.88
N PRO A 407 24.33 27.48 -8.13
CA PRO A 407 23.82 28.58 -7.34
C PRO A 407 23.10 29.54 -8.28
N ARG A 408 21.77 29.57 -8.20
CA ARG A 408 21.01 30.64 -8.87
C ARG A 408 21.52 31.95 -8.32
N ASP A 409 22.16 32.74 -9.17
CA ASP A 409 22.59 34.13 -8.88
C ASP A 409 21.44 34.86 -8.19
N LEU A 410 21.56 34.98 -6.87
CA LEU A 410 20.72 35.90 -6.10
C LEU A 410 21.01 37.29 -6.69
N PRO A 411 20.02 38.10 -7.07
CA PRO A 411 20.24 39.43 -7.54
C PRO A 411 20.97 40.19 -6.42
N VAL A 412 22.21 40.60 -6.72
CA VAL A 412 23.00 41.49 -5.88
C VAL A 412 22.22 42.80 -5.82
N HIS A 413 21.54 43.04 -4.70
CA HIS A 413 21.06 44.37 -4.38
C HIS A 413 22.27 45.27 -4.15
N THR A 414 22.71 45.95 -5.23
CA THR A 414 23.54 47.14 -5.12
C THR A 414 22.65 48.24 -4.52
N GLY A 415 22.80 48.44 -3.20
CA GLY A 415 22.28 49.63 -2.54
C GLY A 415 23.09 50.83 -2.99
N GLU A 416 22.40 51.81 -3.50
CA GLU A 416 22.75 53.24 -3.43
C GLU A 416 21.83 53.94 -2.43
#